data_11cbfd13bbb13dee15277131cf4370e5
#
_entry.id   11cbfd13bbb13dee15277131cf4370e5
#
_cell.length_a   1.000
_cell.length_b   1.000
_cell.length_c   1.000
_cell.angle_alpha   90.00
_cell.angle_beta   90.00
_cell.angle_gamma   90.00
#
_symmetry.space_group_name_H-M   'P 1'
#
loop_
_entity.id
_entity.type
_entity.pdbx_description
1 polymer ?
#
loop_
_entity_poly.entity_id
_entity_poly.type
_entity_poly.pdbx_seq_one_letter_code
_entity_poly.pdbx_strand_id
1 'polypeptide(L)'
;MQVSESKPVFIRVKDSADALGKSLSAWYENPSDNLILVGVTGTNGKTTIATLLYEMFRKMGHKVGLLSTVCNYIDGEAIPTDHTTPDPVTLHNLMARMVDGGCEYAFMEVSSHSIDQKRISGLSFNGGIFTNLTRDHLDYHKTVENYLKAKKKFFDDLPASAFALTNADDKSGLVMLQNTAAKKLTYSLRTLADFKGKILESHFEGTEMLVNGREVMTRFVGRFNAYNLLAVYGAAVSLGKDPEEVLVVLSDLHSVSGRFQTIQSPLGYTAIVDYAHTPDALTNVLSGIHEVLDGNGRVITVVGCGGNRDKGKRPIMAKEAAKLSDQLILTSDNPRFEEPDEIIKDMVAGLNAADMERTLCITDRAQAIKTATMLARKGDVILVAGKGHEDYQEVKGVKHHFDDREQLKEIFKS
;
A
#
# COMPACT_ATOMS: atom_id res chain seq x y z
N MET A 1 -37.63 11.48 -35.80
CA MET A 1 -36.16 11.39 -35.83
C MET A 1 -35.79 10.04 -36.34
N GLN A 2 -35.31 9.88 -37.56
CA GLN A 2 -34.78 8.65 -38.09
C GLN A 2 -33.40 8.44 -37.46
N VAL A 3 -33.25 7.41 -36.63
CA VAL A 3 -31.96 6.92 -36.18
C VAL A 3 -31.31 6.28 -37.40
N SER A 4 -30.25 6.91 -37.95
CA SER A 4 -29.46 6.30 -39.00
C SER A 4 -28.76 5.08 -38.39
N GLU A 5 -29.05 3.88 -38.88
CA GLU A 5 -28.25 2.68 -38.57
C GLU A 5 -26.83 2.88 -39.09
N SER A 6 -25.95 3.40 -38.22
CA SER A 6 -24.53 3.43 -38.51
C SER A 6 -23.99 1.99 -38.43
N LYS A 7 -23.49 1.49 -39.55
CA LYS A 7 -22.81 0.19 -39.59
C LYS A 7 -21.60 0.22 -38.67
N PRO A 8 -21.36 -0.81 -37.84
CA PRO A 8 -20.19 -0.87 -36.99
C PRO A 8 -18.92 -0.80 -37.85
N VAL A 9 -17.97 0.03 -37.43
CA VAL A 9 -16.64 0.14 -38.04
C VAL A 9 -15.68 -0.80 -37.33
N PHE A 10 -15.07 -1.73 -38.04
CA PHE A 10 -14.07 -2.65 -37.54
C PHE A 10 -12.67 -2.10 -37.85
N ILE A 11 -11.87 -1.84 -36.77
CA ILE A 11 -10.49 -1.38 -36.91
C ILE A 11 -9.55 -2.49 -36.43
N ARG A 12 -8.68 -2.96 -37.30
CA ARG A 12 -7.64 -3.94 -36.95
C ARG A 12 -6.45 -3.22 -36.32
N VAL A 13 -6.09 -3.61 -35.09
CA VAL A 13 -4.94 -3.06 -34.35
C VAL A 13 -3.95 -4.16 -33.97
N LYS A 14 -2.68 -3.78 -33.69
CA LYS A 14 -1.65 -4.74 -33.25
C LYS A 14 -1.92 -5.25 -31.84
N ASP A 15 -2.47 -4.39 -30.97
CA ASP A 15 -2.72 -4.64 -29.57
C ASP A 15 -4.02 -3.96 -29.15
N SER A 16 -5.02 -4.76 -28.83
CA SER A 16 -6.36 -4.24 -28.52
C SER A 16 -6.42 -3.54 -27.16
N ALA A 17 -5.62 -3.98 -26.18
CA ALA A 17 -5.58 -3.36 -24.85
C ALA A 17 -4.94 -1.95 -24.91
N ASP A 18 -3.83 -1.82 -25.63
CA ASP A 18 -3.17 -0.52 -25.86
C ASP A 18 -4.08 0.43 -26.67
N ALA A 19 -4.70 -0.09 -27.73
CA ALA A 19 -5.61 0.70 -28.57
C ALA A 19 -6.84 1.17 -27.79
N LEU A 20 -7.39 0.33 -26.90
CA LEU A 20 -8.51 0.70 -26.04
C LEU A 20 -8.14 1.87 -25.13
N GLY A 21 -7.04 1.79 -24.38
CA GLY A 21 -6.60 2.86 -23.50
C GLY A 21 -6.40 4.20 -24.23
N LYS A 22 -5.70 4.16 -25.39
CA LYS A 22 -5.50 5.35 -26.23
C LYS A 22 -6.79 5.93 -26.79
N SER A 23 -7.72 5.05 -27.20
CA SER A 23 -9.05 5.49 -27.71
C SER A 23 -9.88 6.12 -26.60
N LEU A 24 -9.84 5.57 -25.39
CA LEU A 24 -10.52 6.12 -24.22
C LEU A 24 -9.92 7.47 -23.81
N SER A 25 -8.58 7.59 -23.82
CA SER A 25 -7.92 8.87 -23.58
C SER A 25 -8.43 9.95 -24.53
N ALA A 26 -8.44 9.64 -25.85
CA ALA A 26 -8.94 10.56 -26.86
C ALA A 26 -10.46 10.83 -26.71
N TRP A 27 -11.26 9.82 -26.34
CA TRP A 27 -12.70 9.99 -26.11
C TRP A 27 -13.01 10.97 -24.97
N TYR A 28 -12.22 10.93 -23.91
CA TYR A 28 -12.30 11.82 -22.76
C TYR A 28 -11.40 13.06 -22.90
N GLU A 29 -10.99 13.45 -24.13
CA GLU A 29 -10.20 14.64 -24.42
C GLU A 29 -8.82 14.67 -23.70
N ASN A 30 -8.19 13.48 -23.56
CA ASN A 30 -6.88 13.28 -22.93
C ASN A 30 -6.79 13.90 -21.51
N PRO A 31 -7.62 13.46 -20.56
CA PRO A 31 -7.76 14.12 -19.26
C PRO A 31 -6.45 14.18 -18.46
N SER A 32 -5.57 13.19 -18.62
CA SER A 32 -4.27 13.18 -17.93
C SER A 32 -3.30 14.27 -18.38
N ASP A 33 -3.51 14.89 -19.55
CA ASP A 33 -2.70 16.03 -20.02
C ASP A 33 -3.04 17.32 -19.27
N ASN A 34 -4.22 17.37 -18.63
CA ASN A 34 -4.71 18.50 -17.83
C ASN A 34 -4.49 18.28 -16.30
N LEU A 35 -3.82 17.21 -15.91
CA LEU A 35 -3.50 16.87 -14.53
C LEU A 35 -1.99 16.68 -14.36
N ILE A 36 -1.45 17.07 -13.23
CA ILE A 36 -0.11 16.63 -12.82
C ILE A 36 -0.27 15.23 -12.20
N LEU A 37 -0.06 14.20 -13.04
CA LEU A 37 -0.29 12.80 -12.68
C LEU A 37 1.00 12.13 -12.24
N VAL A 38 1.00 11.56 -11.02
CA VAL A 38 2.12 10.78 -10.48
C VAL A 38 1.67 9.34 -10.14
N GLY A 39 2.40 8.37 -10.68
CA GLY A 39 2.17 6.96 -10.42
C GLY A 39 3.14 6.38 -9.39
N VAL A 40 2.62 5.57 -8.47
CA VAL A 40 3.41 4.87 -7.44
C VAL A 40 3.37 3.37 -7.68
N THR A 41 4.52 2.74 -7.89
CA THR A 41 4.63 1.29 -8.06
C THR A 41 5.66 0.69 -7.10
N GLY A 42 5.57 -0.61 -6.89
CA GLY A 42 6.40 -1.40 -5.98
C GLY A 42 5.60 -2.57 -5.39
N THR A 43 6.19 -3.37 -4.53
CA THR A 43 5.45 -4.41 -3.81
C THR A 43 4.67 -3.78 -2.65
N ASN A 44 5.33 -3.12 -1.73
CA ASN A 44 4.78 -2.49 -0.54
C ASN A 44 4.88 -0.96 -0.61
N GLY A 45 4.05 -0.22 0.13
CA GLY A 45 4.13 1.24 0.28
C GLY A 45 3.32 2.06 -0.75
N LYS A 46 2.81 1.48 -1.83
CA LYS A 46 2.06 2.20 -2.88
C LYS A 46 0.89 3.02 -2.32
N THR A 47 0.00 2.37 -1.59
CA THR A 47 -1.19 2.99 -0.99
C THR A 47 -0.80 4.13 -0.04
N THR A 48 0.17 3.86 0.84
CA THR A 48 0.65 4.86 1.79
C THR A 48 1.17 6.10 1.07
N ILE A 49 2.08 5.94 0.11
CA ILE A 49 2.68 7.07 -0.61
C ILE A 49 1.64 7.84 -1.43
N ALA A 50 0.79 7.15 -2.20
CA ALA A 50 -0.23 7.81 -3.01
C ALA A 50 -1.22 8.60 -2.14
N THR A 51 -1.68 8.01 -1.02
CA THR A 51 -2.60 8.67 -0.10
C THR A 51 -1.93 9.84 0.62
N LEU A 52 -0.67 9.70 1.08
CA LEU A 52 0.04 10.78 1.75
C LEU A 52 0.33 11.95 0.80
N LEU A 53 0.64 11.71 -0.46
CA LEU A 53 0.76 12.76 -1.47
C LEU A 53 -0.58 13.47 -1.69
N TYR A 54 -1.67 12.72 -1.81
CA TYR A 54 -3.01 13.29 -1.90
C TYR A 54 -3.35 14.19 -0.70
N GLU A 55 -3.13 13.71 0.52
CA GLU A 55 -3.40 14.48 1.74
C GLU A 55 -2.48 15.70 1.87
N MET A 56 -1.19 15.55 1.55
CA MET A 56 -0.20 16.63 1.58
C MET A 56 -0.61 17.77 0.64
N PHE A 57 -0.90 17.46 -0.61
CA PHE A 57 -1.25 18.49 -1.59
C PHE A 57 -2.59 19.15 -1.28
N ARG A 58 -3.55 18.42 -0.72
CA ARG A 58 -4.80 19.03 -0.21
C ARG A 58 -4.54 19.97 0.97
N LYS A 59 -3.67 19.62 1.91
CA LYS A 59 -3.26 20.50 3.02
C LYS A 59 -2.53 21.76 2.51
N MET A 60 -1.84 21.68 1.38
CA MET A 60 -1.25 22.82 0.66
C MET A 60 -2.27 23.65 -0.15
N GLY A 61 -3.56 23.34 -0.08
CA GLY A 61 -4.63 24.09 -0.70
C GLY A 61 -4.95 23.74 -2.16
N HIS A 62 -4.41 22.64 -2.69
CA HIS A 62 -4.70 22.17 -4.04
C HIS A 62 -5.93 21.27 -4.09
N LYS A 63 -6.61 21.26 -5.22
CA LYS A 63 -7.60 20.23 -5.56
C LYS A 63 -6.89 19.00 -6.12
N VAL A 64 -7.16 17.84 -5.54
CA VAL A 64 -6.36 16.64 -5.79
C VAL A 64 -7.26 15.42 -6.01
N GLY A 65 -6.88 14.59 -6.98
CA GLY A 65 -7.43 13.25 -7.19
C GLY A 65 -6.55 12.15 -6.59
N LEU A 66 -7.17 11.06 -6.15
CA LEU A 66 -6.48 9.86 -5.69
C LEU A 66 -7.12 8.62 -6.31
N LEU A 67 -6.29 7.70 -6.82
CA LEU A 67 -6.71 6.36 -7.22
C LEU A 67 -5.89 5.33 -6.42
N SER A 68 -6.54 4.63 -5.50
CA SER A 68 -5.85 3.72 -4.57
C SER A 68 -6.67 2.48 -4.24
N THR A 69 -6.02 1.51 -3.62
CA THR A 69 -6.64 0.25 -3.17
C THR A 69 -7.74 0.47 -2.14
N VAL A 70 -7.63 1.50 -1.32
CA VAL A 70 -8.56 1.77 -0.21
C VAL A 70 -9.83 2.44 -0.71
N CYS A 71 -9.65 3.54 -1.42
CA CYS A 71 -10.74 4.37 -1.94
C CYS A 71 -10.17 5.31 -3.02
N ASN A 72 -10.95 5.61 -4.03
CA ASN A 72 -10.65 6.71 -4.94
C ASN A 72 -11.24 8.00 -4.40
N TYR A 73 -10.58 9.14 -4.68
CA TYR A 73 -11.07 10.45 -4.26
C TYR A 73 -11.01 11.46 -5.41
N ILE A 74 -12.01 12.30 -5.51
CA ILE A 74 -12.02 13.51 -6.33
C ILE A 74 -12.22 14.67 -5.39
N ASP A 75 -11.15 15.38 -5.04
CA ASP A 75 -11.12 16.54 -4.14
C ASP A 75 -11.97 16.35 -2.85
N GLY A 76 -11.84 15.21 -2.19
CA GLY A 76 -12.55 14.87 -0.94
C GLY A 76 -13.82 14.04 -1.12
N GLU A 77 -14.38 13.97 -2.33
CA GLU A 77 -15.47 13.04 -2.64
C GLU A 77 -14.93 11.60 -2.71
N ALA A 78 -15.40 10.73 -1.82
CA ALA A 78 -15.01 9.33 -1.78
C ALA A 78 -15.77 8.50 -2.81
N ILE A 79 -15.06 7.71 -3.61
CA ILE A 79 -15.60 6.83 -4.63
C ILE A 79 -15.12 5.40 -4.34
N PRO A 80 -16.00 4.45 -4.00
CA PRO A 80 -15.62 3.07 -3.75
C PRO A 80 -14.85 2.45 -4.91
N THR A 81 -13.94 1.54 -4.61
CA THR A 81 -13.14 0.83 -5.61
C THR A 81 -13.02 -0.66 -5.26
N ASP A 82 -12.99 -1.50 -6.29
CA ASP A 82 -12.74 -2.94 -6.16
C ASP A 82 -11.33 -3.33 -6.62
N HIS A 83 -10.57 -2.38 -7.17
CA HIS A 83 -9.25 -2.63 -7.74
C HIS A 83 -8.24 -1.55 -7.37
N THR A 84 -7.01 -1.95 -7.08
CA THR A 84 -5.87 -1.04 -6.85
C THR A 84 -5.67 -0.04 -8.00
N THR A 85 -5.75 -0.52 -9.22
CA THR A 85 -5.77 0.29 -10.44
C THR A 85 -7.00 -0.15 -11.23
N PRO A 86 -7.98 0.72 -11.48
CA PRO A 86 -9.20 0.39 -12.20
C PRO A 86 -8.95 -0.14 -13.62
N ASP A 87 -9.99 -0.68 -14.25
CA ASP A 87 -10.00 -0.97 -15.68
C ASP A 87 -9.88 0.33 -16.51
N PRO A 88 -9.50 0.25 -17.80
CA PRO A 88 -9.26 1.45 -18.61
C PRO A 88 -10.46 2.39 -18.73
N VAL A 89 -11.70 1.85 -18.80
CA VAL A 89 -12.92 2.68 -18.95
C VAL A 89 -13.14 3.50 -17.67
N THR A 90 -13.15 2.80 -16.52
CA THR A 90 -13.29 3.43 -15.21
C THR A 90 -12.16 4.43 -14.95
N LEU A 91 -10.92 4.08 -15.30
CA LEU A 91 -9.74 4.91 -15.08
C LEU A 91 -9.82 6.24 -15.83
N HIS A 92 -10.08 6.22 -17.15
CA HIS A 92 -10.18 7.44 -17.96
C HIS A 92 -11.41 8.28 -17.58
N ASN A 93 -12.54 7.65 -17.21
CA ASN A 93 -13.71 8.36 -16.70
C ASN A 93 -13.39 9.11 -15.40
N LEU A 94 -12.70 8.45 -14.43
CA LEU A 94 -12.31 9.09 -13.17
C LEU A 94 -11.34 10.26 -13.42
N MET A 95 -10.38 10.11 -14.34
CA MET A 95 -9.48 11.20 -14.71
C MET A 95 -10.24 12.40 -15.31
N ALA A 96 -11.21 12.15 -16.20
CA ALA A 96 -12.06 13.22 -16.76
C ALA A 96 -12.86 13.92 -15.66
N ARG A 97 -13.49 13.17 -14.75
CA ARG A 97 -14.20 13.75 -13.59
C ARG A 97 -13.29 14.55 -12.66
N MET A 98 -12.01 14.17 -12.50
CA MET A 98 -11.03 14.96 -11.75
C MET A 98 -10.77 16.30 -12.40
N VAL A 99 -10.61 16.32 -13.74
CA VAL A 99 -10.43 17.55 -14.52
C VAL A 99 -11.66 18.44 -14.40
N ASP A 100 -12.86 17.88 -14.59
CA ASP A 100 -14.14 18.61 -14.48
C ASP A 100 -14.34 19.18 -13.06
N GLY A 101 -13.88 18.46 -12.02
CA GLY A 101 -13.87 18.90 -10.62
C GLY A 101 -12.82 19.98 -10.32
N GLY A 102 -11.95 20.29 -11.29
CA GLY A 102 -10.87 21.27 -11.16
C GLY A 102 -9.66 20.78 -10.40
N CYS A 103 -9.43 19.44 -10.33
CA CYS A 103 -8.20 18.90 -9.76
C CYS A 103 -6.99 19.34 -10.58
N GLU A 104 -5.94 19.76 -9.89
CA GLU A 104 -4.64 20.14 -10.47
C GLU A 104 -3.69 18.94 -10.50
N TYR A 105 -3.77 18.09 -9.46
CA TYR A 105 -2.91 16.93 -9.23
C TYR A 105 -3.74 15.65 -9.15
N ALA A 106 -3.13 14.56 -9.58
CA ALA A 106 -3.67 13.21 -9.33
C ALA A 106 -2.53 12.27 -8.94
N PHE A 107 -2.74 11.52 -7.86
CA PHE A 107 -1.82 10.48 -7.39
C PHE A 107 -2.48 9.12 -7.53
N MET A 108 -1.75 8.13 -8.06
CA MET A 108 -2.34 6.82 -8.26
C MET A 108 -1.39 5.67 -7.96
N GLU A 109 -1.95 4.57 -7.47
CA GLU A 109 -1.25 3.31 -7.41
C GLU A 109 -1.19 2.67 -8.80
N VAL A 110 0.01 2.31 -9.23
CA VAL A 110 0.26 1.61 -10.50
C VAL A 110 0.68 0.19 -10.17
N SER A 111 -0.26 -0.75 -10.25
CA SER A 111 -0.01 -2.17 -10.00
C SER A 111 0.76 -2.82 -11.15
N SER A 112 1.53 -3.89 -10.88
CA SER A 112 2.21 -4.64 -11.94
C SER A 112 1.23 -5.26 -12.95
N HIS A 113 0.04 -5.66 -12.48
CA HIS A 113 -1.04 -6.14 -13.35
C HIS A 113 -1.54 -5.04 -14.29
N SER A 114 -1.73 -3.81 -13.79
CA SER A 114 -2.21 -2.71 -14.63
C SER A 114 -1.21 -2.32 -15.72
N ILE A 115 0.09 -2.43 -15.42
CA ILE A 115 1.14 -2.19 -16.41
C ILE A 115 1.14 -3.30 -17.48
N ASP A 116 1.16 -4.55 -17.04
CA ASP A 116 1.20 -5.72 -17.92
C ASP A 116 -0.04 -5.84 -18.80
N GLN A 117 -1.22 -5.59 -18.20
CA GLN A 117 -2.53 -5.58 -18.89
C GLN A 117 -2.81 -4.27 -19.63
N LYS A 118 -1.88 -3.32 -19.64
CA LYS A 118 -2.00 -2.01 -20.33
C LYS A 118 -3.21 -1.18 -19.90
N ARG A 119 -3.66 -1.33 -18.65
CA ARG A 119 -4.78 -0.54 -18.13
C ARG A 119 -4.49 0.95 -18.08
N ILE A 120 -3.20 1.33 -17.96
CA ILE A 120 -2.71 2.71 -17.90
C ILE A 120 -2.32 3.28 -19.28
N SER A 121 -2.56 2.54 -20.37
CA SER A 121 -2.28 3.04 -21.72
C SER A 121 -3.12 4.28 -22.02
N GLY A 122 -2.49 5.27 -22.67
CA GLY A 122 -3.11 6.56 -22.98
C GLY A 122 -3.04 7.59 -21.85
N LEU A 123 -2.46 7.25 -20.68
CA LEU A 123 -2.19 8.23 -19.63
C LEU A 123 -0.82 8.87 -19.78
N SER A 124 -0.76 10.18 -19.52
CA SER A 124 0.47 11.00 -19.49
C SER A 124 0.92 11.19 -18.05
N PHE A 125 2.07 10.62 -17.64
CA PHE A 125 2.60 10.75 -16.30
C PHE A 125 3.66 11.84 -16.21
N ASN A 126 3.55 12.71 -15.18
CA ASN A 126 4.55 13.72 -14.82
C ASN A 126 5.59 13.17 -13.84
N GLY A 127 5.33 12.01 -13.23
CA GLY A 127 6.28 11.34 -12.34
C GLY A 127 5.94 9.89 -12.06
N GLY A 128 6.99 9.13 -11.78
CA GLY A 128 6.90 7.74 -11.33
C GLY A 128 7.73 7.50 -10.08
N ILE A 129 7.18 6.79 -9.10
CA ILE A 129 7.83 6.46 -7.83
C ILE A 129 7.94 4.94 -7.72
N PHE A 130 9.16 4.44 -7.47
CA PHE A 130 9.40 3.05 -7.13
C PHE A 130 9.75 2.88 -5.66
N THR A 131 9.06 1.97 -4.98
CA THR A 131 9.26 1.74 -3.54
C THR A 131 10.22 0.60 -3.24
N ASN A 132 9.86 -0.61 -3.63
CA ASN A 132 10.61 -1.85 -3.39
C ASN A 132 10.09 -2.98 -4.28
N LEU A 133 10.89 -4.07 -4.37
CA LEU A 133 10.47 -5.29 -5.04
C LEU A 133 10.80 -6.51 -4.17
N THR A 134 9.76 -7.16 -3.65
CA THR A 134 9.84 -8.41 -2.90
C THR A 134 8.97 -9.48 -3.54
N ARG A 135 9.00 -10.71 -3.04
CA ARG A 135 8.26 -11.82 -3.62
C ARG A 135 6.76 -11.65 -3.43
N ASP A 136 6.05 -11.35 -4.52
CA ASP A 136 4.59 -11.26 -4.57
C ASP A 136 4.08 -11.51 -5.99
N HIS A 137 2.80 -11.82 -6.15
CA HIS A 137 2.12 -11.99 -7.44
C HIS A 137 2.79 -13.00 -8.41
N LEU A 138 3.46 -14.04 -7.88
CA LEU A 138 4.10 -15.07 -8.71
C LEU A 138 3.08 -16.06 -9.31
N ASP A 139 1.87 -16.10 -8.78
CA ASP A 139 0.71 -16.76 -9.40
C ASP A 139 0.44 -16.19 -10.80
N TYR A 140 0.56 -14.88 -10.98
CA TYR A 140 0.37 -14.17 -12.24
C TYR A 140 1.69 -14.08 -13.05
N HIS A 141 2.73 -13.45 -12.51
CA HIS A 141 3.98 -13.16 -13.23
C HIS A 141 4.90 -14.37 -13.42
N LYS A 142 4.66 -15.50 -12.71
CA LYS A 142 5.43 -16.75 -12.71
C LYS A 142 6.83 -16.64 -12.12
N THR A 143 7.59 -15.58 -12.39
CA THR A 143 8.95 -15.36 -11.90
C THR A 143 9.14 -13.95 -11.35
N VAL A 144 10.10 -13.78 -10.43
CA VAL A 144 10.48 -12.45 -9.90
C VAL A 144 11.03 -11.57 -11.03
N GLU A 145 11.70 -12.14 -12.01
CA GLU A 145 12.22 -11.41 -13.17
C GLU A 145 11.10 -10.80 -14.02
N ASN A 146 10.04 -11.57 -14.30
CA ASN A 146 8.87 -11.05 -15.04
C ASN A 146 8.16 -9.97 -14.26
N TYR A 147 8.04 -10.13 -12.93
CA TYR A 147 7.47 -9.14 -12.04
C TYR A 147 8.27 -7.82 -12.05
N LEU A 148 9.61 -7.93 -12.02
CA LEU A 148 10.51 -6.78 -12.17
C LEU A 148 10.35 -6.11 -13.54
N LYS A 149 10.36 -6.89 -14.64
CA LYS A 149 10.17 -6.37 -16.00
C LYS A 149 8.84 -5.64 -16.16
N ALA A 150 7.75 -6.17 -15.60
CA ALA A 150 6.45 -5.52 -15.63
C ALA A 150 6.49 -4.13 -14.98
N LYS A 151 7.07 -4.01 -13.76
CA LYS A 151 7.21 -2.70 -13.10
C LYS A 151 8.18 -1.76 -13.82
N LYS A 152 9.29 -2.30 -14.32
CA LYS A 152 10.31 -1.52 -15.04
C LYS A 152 9.74 -0.84 -16.26
N LYS A 153 8.82 -1.51 -16.98
CA LYS A 153 8.17 -0.93 -18.15
C LYS A 153 7.48 0.40 -17.88
N PHE A 154 6.91 0.60 -16.70
CA PHE A 154 6.32 1.88 -16.31
C PHE A 154 7.35 3.02 -16.36
N PHE A 155 8.58 2.78 -15.86
CA PHE A 155 9.66 3.77 -15.88
C PHE A 155 10.24 3.96 -17.26
N ASP A 156 10.38 2.88 -18.04
CA ASP A 156 10.88 2.94 -19.41
C ASP A 156 9.96 3.74 -20.34
N ASP A 157 8.65 3.76 -20.05
CA ASP A 157 7.64 4.48 -20.81
C ASP A 157 7.45 5.95 -20.34
N LEU A 158 8.10 6.41 -19.25
CA LEU A 158 8.00 7.79 -18.79
C LEU A 158 8.64 8.77 -19.77
N PRO A 159 7.98 9.91 -20.08
CA PRO A 159 8.52 10.93 -20.97
C PRO A 159 9.70 11.69 -20.31
N ALA A 160 10.54 12.32 -21.13
CA ALA A 160 11.70 13.09 -20.67
C ALA A 160 11.32 14.29 -19.77
N SER A 161 10.08 14.77 -19.86
CA SER A 161 9.53 15.85 -19.01
C SER A 161 9.15 15.37 -17.61
N ALA A 162 9.04 14.05 -17.39
CA ALA A 162 8.69 13.46 -16.09
C ALA A 162 9.91 13.29 -15.18
N PHE A 163 9.65 12.98 -13.91
CA PHE A 163 10.68 12.44 -13.01
C PHE A 163 10.46 10.94 -12.74
N ALA A 164 11.56 10.23 -12.47
CA ALA A 164 11.59 8.84 -12.06
C ALA A 164 12.33 8.77 -10.71
N LEU A 165 11.57 8.61 -9.61
CA LEU A 165 12.09 8.59 -8.25
C LEU A 165 12.15 7.15 -7.73
N THR A 166 13.32 6.68 -7.28
CA THR A 166 13.51 5.31 -6.82
C THR A 166 14.17 5.22 -5.46
N ASN A 167 13.83 4.16 -4.71
CA ASN A 167 14.54 3.74 -3.52
C ASN A 167 15.90 3.16 -3.88
N ALA A 168 16.98 3.88 -3.59
CA ALA A 168 18.35 3.43 -3.89
C ALA A 168 18.83 2.30 -2.96
N ASP A 169 18.18 2.07 -1.83
CA ASP A 169 18.49 0.99 -0.90
C ASP A 169 17.83 -0.35 -1.30
N ASP A 170 16.85 -0.33 -2.23
CA ASP A 170 16.32 -1.54 -2.83
C ASP A 170 17.21 -1.99 -4.00
N LYS A 171 17.57 -3.27 -4.03
CA LYS A 171 18.44 -3.85 -5.08
C LYS A 171 17.89 -3.69 -6.49
N SER A 172 16.57 -3.55 -6.66
CA SER A 172 15.91 -3.33 -7.94
C SER A 172 15.76 -1.84 -8.27
N GLY A 173 16.04 -0.94 -7.32
CA GLY A 173 15.81 0.49 -7.46
C GLY A 173 16.52 1.10 -8.66
N LEU A 174 17.83 0.94 -8.73
CA LEU A 174 18.61 1.49 -9.84
C LEU A 174 18.30 0.81 -11.19
N VAL A 175 17.81 -0.45 -11.16
CA VAL A 175 17.38 -1.16 -12.37
C VAL A 175 16.17 -0.46 -13.00
N MET A 176 15.27 0.09 -12.20
CA MET A 176 14.10 0.85 -12.69
C MET A 176 14.51 2.07 -13.51
N LEU A 177 15.65 2.69 -13.18
CA LEU A 177 16.13 3.91 -13.84
C LEU A 177 17.00 3.67 -15.10
N GLN A 178 17.32 2.43 -15.46
CA GLN A 178 18.30 2.14 -16.51
C GLN A 178 17.95 2.76 -17.86
N ASN A 179 16.70 2.56 -18.32
CA ASN A 179 16.28 2.92 -19.69
C ASN A 179 15.30 4.12 -19.73
N THR A 180 14.94 4.67 -18.58
CA THR A 180 14.00 5.79 -18.56
C THR A 180 14.60 7.05 -19.18
N ALA A 181 13.80 7.76 -19.95
CA ALA A 181 14.13 9.11 -20.45
C ALA A 181 13.87 10.20 -19.42
N ALA A 182 13.10 9.90 -18.37
CA ALA A 182 12.73 10.83 -17.33
C ALA A 182 13.93 11.26 -16.47
N LYS A 183 13.80 12.41 -15.76
CA LYS A 183 14.79 12.87 -14.79
C LYS A 183 14.94 11.82 -13.68
N LYS A 184 16.13 11.23 -13.58
CA LYS A 184 16.45 10.18 -12.60
C LYS A 184 16.74 10.78 -11.24
N LEU A 185 16.01 10.33 -10.22
CA LEU A 185 16.12 10.78 -8.84
C LEU A 185 16.08 9.57 -7.89
N THR A 186 16.76 9.71 -6.76
CA THR A 186 16.91 8.65 -5.77
C THR A 186 16.55 9.13 -4.37
N TYR A 187 16.03 8.22 -3.54
CA TYR A 187 15.92 8.44 -2.10
C TYR A 187 16.50 7.26 -1.31
N SER A 188 17.02 7.53 -0.12
CA SER A 188 17.72 6.52 0.68
C SER A 188 17.79 6.89 2.16
N LEU A 189 17.79 5.87 3.04
CA LEU A 189 18.16 5.98 4.46
C LEU A 189 19.62 5.56 4.71
N ARG A 190 20.24 4.81 3.79
CA ARG A 190 21.56 4.17 3.98
C ARG A 190 22.65 4.75 3.10
N THR A 191 22.37 4.91 1.81
CA THR A 191 23.36 5.32 0.81
C THR A 191 23.22 6.80 0.44
N LEU A 192 24.14 7.32 -0.38
CA LEU A 192 23.99 8.65 -0.97
C LEU A 192 22.83 8.66 -1.95
N ALA A 193 22.02 9.71 -1.88
CA ALA A 193 20.84 9.88 -2.72
C ALA A 193 20.49 11.37 -2.85
N ASP A 194 19.66 11.72 -3.81
CA ASP A 194 19.14 13.09 -3.98
C ASP A 194 18.30 13.52 -2.78
N PHE A 195 17.54 12.56 -2.22
CA PHE A 195 16.74 12.75 -1.00
C PHE A 195 17.23 11.78 0.07
N LYS A 196 18.01 12.29 1.03
CA LYS A 196 18.63 11.53 2.09
C LYS A 196 17.87 11.65 3.39
N GLY A 197 17.57 10.50 4.03
CA GLY A 197 17.01 10.45 5.37
C GLY A 197 17.93 9.76 6.36
N LYS A 198 17.69 10.03 7.64
CA LYS A 198 18.28 9.30 8.78
C LYS A 198 17.28 9.29 9.92
N ILE A 199 16.93 8.13 10.43
CA ILE A 199 16.12 8.00 11.65
C ILE A 199 17.02 8.37 12.84
N LEU A 200 16.55 9.26 13.70
CA LEU A 200 17.18 9.66 14.95
C LEU A 200 16.60 8.84 16.10
N GLU A 201 15.29 8.94 16.31
CA GLU A 201 14.57 8.20 17.35
C GLU A 201 13.22 7.68 16.79
N SER A 202 12.72 6.59 17.36
CA SER A 202 11.44 6.00 16.96
C SER A 202 10.67 5.51 18.17
N HIS A 203 9.41 5.98 18.30
CA HIS A 203 8.46 5.65 19.36
C HIS A 203 7.12 5.27 18.75
N PHE A 204 6.17 4.72 19.54
CA PHE A 204 4.83 4.40 19.03
C PHE A 204 3.98 5.64 18.70
N GLU A 205 4.36 6.81 19.20
CA GLU A 205 3.77 8.11 18.88
C GLU A 205 4.31 8.69 17.56
N GLY A 206 5.49 8.24 17.11
CA GLY A 206 6.10 8.72 15.88
C GLY A 206 7.60 8.50 15.77
N THR A 207 8.18 9.02 14.70
CA THR A 207 9.61 8.92 14.41
C THR A 207 10.20 10.30 14.18
N GLU A 208 11.27 10.60 14.88
CA GLU A 208 12.14 11.75 14.61
C GLU A 208 13.19 11.38 13.59
N MET A 209 13.29 12.15 12.52
CA MET A 209 14.22 11.87 11.44
C MET A 209 14.83 13.14 10.83
N LEU A 210 16.02 13.00 10.27
CA LEU A 210 16.60 13.98 9.37
C LEU A 210 16.11 13.71 7.94
N VAL A 211 15.70 14.75 7.25
CA VAL A 211 15.37 14.75 5.82
C VAL A 211 16.21 15.82 5.14
N ASN A 212 17.16 15.44 4.31
CA ASN A 212 18.14 16.33 3.71
C ASN A 212 18.82 17.29 4.72
N GLY A 213 19.15 16.75 5.93
CA GLY A 213 19.84 17.48 7.00
C GLY A 213 18.93 18.34 7.89
N ARG A 214 17.63 18.32 7.70
CA ARG A 214 16.64 19.04 8.51
C ARG A 214 15.87 18.07 9.38
N GLU A 215 15.68 18.40 10.65
CA GLU A 215 14.94 17.59 11.60
C GLU A 215 13.43 17.74 11.37
N VAL A 216 12.74 16.60 11.41
CA VAL A 216 11.29 16.55 11.37
C VAL A 216 10.79 15.44 12.30
N MET A 217 9.82 15.79 13.15
CA MET A 217 9.04 14.81 13.92
C MET A 217 7.83 14.40 13.12
N THR A 218 7.62 13.11 12.94
CA THR A 218 6.50 12.56 12.17
C THR A 218 5.69 11.61 13.05
N ARG A 219 4.41 11.43 12.72
CA ARG A 219 3.51 10.52 13.43
C ARG A 219 3.54 9.07 12.88
N PHE A 220 4.57 8.75 12.13
CA PHE A 220 4.73 7.45 11.49
C PHE A 220 5.78 6.63 12.21
N VAL A 221 5.56 5.33 12.29
CA VAL A 221 6.39 4.38 13.02
C VAL A 221 7.00 3.37 12.05
N GLY A 222 8.25 3.00 12.31
CA GLY A 222 8.98 1.97 11.59
C GLY A 222 9.72 2.47 10.34
N ARG A 223 10.86 1.83 10.09
CA ARG A 223 11.79 2.17 9.01
C ARG A 223 11.14 2.20 7.62
N PHE A 224 10.19 1.29 7.36
CA PHE A 224 9.49 1.26 6.07
C PHE A 224 8.65 2.53 5.85
N ASN A 225 8.09 3.13 6.91
CA ASN A 225 7.40 4.41 6.82
C ASN A 225 8.37 5.56 6.61
N ALA A 226 9.58 5.53 7.19
CA ALA A 226 10.60 6.53 6.89
C ALA A 226 10.98 6.54 5.39
N TYR A 227 11.05 5.37 4.73
CA TYR A 227 11.18 5.30 3.26
C TYR A 227 9.97 5.89 2.54
N ASN A 228 8.74 5.59 2.98
CA ASN A 228 7.53 6.15 2.39
C ASN A 228 7.52 7.68 2.49
N LEU A 229 7.87 8.23 3.65
CA LEU A 229 7.95 9.69 3.89
C LEU A 229 9.02 10.37 3.02
N LEU A 230 10.18 9.73 2.84
CA LEU A 230 11.21 10.23 1.93
C LEU A 230 10.74 10.23 0.47
N ALA A 231 9.98 9.21 0.04
CA ALA A 231 9.41 9.18 -1.29
C ALA A 231 8.36 10.29 -1.48
N VAL A 232 7.52 10.54 -0.47
CA VAL A 232 6.54 11.64 -0.47
C VAL A 232 7.26 13.00 -0.54
N TYR A 233 8.25 13.24 0.32
CA TYR A 233 9.06 14.44 0.30
C TYR A 233 9.74 14.64 -1.05
N GLY A 234 10.43 13.61 -1.56
CA GLY A 234 11.15 13.68 -2.82
C GLY A 234 10.23 13.95 -4.01
N ALA A 235 9.03 13.36 -4.03
CA ALA A 235 8.04 13.61 -5.07
C ALA A 235 7.49 15.05 -5.00
N ALA A 236 7.14 15.55 -3.81
CA ALA A 236 6.63 16.90 -3.64
C ALA A 236 7.65 17.97 -4.05
N VAL A 237 8.91 17.81 -3.63
CA VAL A 237 10.01 18.71 -4.05
C VAL A 237 10.27 18.61 -5.56
N SER A 238 10.18 17.40 -6.15
CA SER A 238 10.32 17.20 -7.60
C SER A 238 9.20 17.87 -8.42
N LEU A 239 8.03 18.04 -7.80
CA LEU A 239 6.89 18.79 -8.34
C LEU A 239 6.98 20.31 -8.07
N GLY A 240 8.12 20.79 -7.56
CA GLY A 240 8.39 22.21 -7.36
C GLY A 240 7.84 22.80 -6.05
N LYS A 241 7.45 21.97 -5.09
CA LYS A 241 7.04 22.46 -3.76
C LYS A 241 8.25 22.87 -2.93
N ASP A 242 8.06 23.92 -2.10
CA ASP A 242 9.11 24.39 -1.22
C ASP A 242 9.48 23.31 -0.18
N PRO A 243 10.77 22.96 -0.02
CA PRO A 243 11.20 21.91 0.89
C PRO A 243 10.81 22.12 2.36
N GLU A 244 10.77 23.36 2.85
CA GLU A 244 10.38 23.68 4.24
C GLU A 244 8.86 23.48 4.43
N GLU A 245 8.07 23.98 3.49
CA GLU A 245 6.62 23.79 3.50
C GLU A 245 6.26 22.28 3.47
N VAL A 246 6.97 21.51 2.63
CA VAL A 246 6.79 20.04 2.56
C VAL A 246 7.06 19.39 3.91
N LEU A 247 8.13 19.77 4.63
CA LEU A 247 8.45 19.21 5.95
C LEU A 247 7.42 19.58 7.01
N VAL A 248 6.93 20.82 7.00
CA VAL A 248 5.87 21.27 7.92
C VAL A 248 4.60 20.42 7.72
N VAL A 249 4.16 20.27 6.47
CA VAL A 249 2.96 19.47 6.18
C VAL A 249 3.20 17.99 6.50
N LEU A 250 4.39 17.45 6.20
CA LEU A 250 4.76 16.06 6.46
C LEU A 250 4.68 15.71 7.96
N SER A 251 5.04 16.66 8.86
CA SER A 251 4.94 16.48 10.31
C SER A 251 3.49 16.38 10.81
N ASP A 252 2.52 16.94 10.06
CA ASP A 252 1.10 16.95 10.40
C ASP A 252 0.29 15.83 9.69
N LEU A 253 0.93 15.02 8.85
CA LEU A 253 0.28 13.86 8.24
C LEU A 253 0.03 12.75 9.26
N HIS A 254 -1.01 11.96 9.02
CA HIS A 254 -1.40 10.83 9.87
C HIS A 254 -1.30 9.51 9.11
N SER A 255 -1.22 8.40 9.85
CA SER A 255 -1.20 7.07 9.25
C SER A 255 -2.44 6.83 8.40
N VAL A 256 -2.23 6.24 7.23
CA VAL A 256 -3.31 5.81 6.34
C VAL A 256 -4.10 4.69 7.01
N SER A 257 -5.42 4.73 6.86
CA SER A 257 -6.33 3.73 7.46
C SER A 257 -5.85 2.30 7.19
N GLY A 258 -5.67 1.51 8.26
CA GLY A 258 -5.21 0.13 8.19
C GLY A 258 -3.77 -0.05 7.68
N ARG A 259 -2.92 0.97 7.80
CA ARG A 259 -1.49 0.92 7.50
C ARG A 259 -0.68 1.32 8.72
N PHE A 260 -0.19 0.35 9.49
CA PHE A 260 0.46 0.53 10.78
C PHE A 260 -0.32 1.50 11.69
N GLN A 261 -1.62 1.30 11.74
CA GLN A 261 -2.51 2.18 12.49
C GLN A 261 -2.48 1.81 13.97
N THR A 262 -1.94 2.71 14.81
CA THR A 262 -1.83 2.51 16.25
C THR A 262 -3.13 2.90 16.97
N ILE A 263 -3.52 2.10 17.96
CA ILE A 263 -4.67 2.34 18.84
C ILE A 263 -4.20 2.06 20.28
N GLN A 264 -4.18 3.08 21.11
CA GLN A 264 -3.74 2.96 22.50
C GLN A 264 -4.84 2.34 23.38
N SER A 265 -4.48 1.32 24.15
CA SER A 265 -5.36 0.72 25.14
C SER A 265 -5.32 1.50 26.46
N PRO A 266 -6.47 1.69 27.15
CA PRO A 266 -6.48 2.23 28.52
C PRO A 266 -5.65 1.41 29.51
N LEU A 267 -5.39 0.14 29.22
CA LEU A 267 -4.59 -0.76 30.04
C LEU A 267 -3.08 -0.63 29.80
N GLY A 268 -2.65 0.31 28.91
CA GLY A 268 -1.25 0.66 28.68
C GLY A 268 -0.48 -0.27 27.75
N TYR A 269 -1.15 -1.05 26.90
CA TYR A 269 -0.57 -1.73 25.74
C TYR A 269 -1.02 -1.04 24.44
N THR A 270 -0.30 -1.27 23.36
CA THR A 270 -0.61 -0.70 22.05
C THR A 270 -1.17 -1.77 21.11
N ALA A 271 -2.28 -1.52 20.44
CA ALA A 271 -2.75 -2.32 19.32
C ALA A 271 -2.37 -1.65 17.99
N ILE A 272 -1.96 -2.46 17.01
CA ILE A 272 -1.61 -2.02 15.66
C ILE A 272 -2.46 -2.81 14.68
N VAL A 273 -3.14 -2.10 13.77
CA VAL A 273 -3.89 -2.71 12.67
C VAL A 273 -3.16 -2.44 11.36
N ASP A 274 -2.84 -3.51 10.61
CA ASP A 274 -2.11 -3.41 9.35
C ASP A 274 -2.63 -4.35 8.27
N TYR A 275 -2.48 -3.95 7.03
CA TYR A 275 -2.85 -4.72 5.83
C TYR A 275 -1.79 -5.77 5.44
N ALA A 276 -0.80 -6.04 6.26
CA ALA A 276 0.26 -7.01 5.99
C ALA A 276 -0.33 -8.41 5.77
N HIS A 277 -0.43 -8.81 4.50
CA HIS A 277 -1.01 -10.08 4.04
C HIS A 277 -0.03 -10.90 3.18
N THR A 278 1.25 -10.50 3.15
CA THR A 278 2.36 -11.24 2.56
C THR A 278 3.45 -11.48 3.61
N PRO A 279 4.27 -12.54 3.48
CA PRO A 279 5.34 -12.83 4.44
C PRO A 279 6.27 -11.65 4.67
N ASP A 280 6.71 -10.99 3.59
CA ASP A 280 7.62 -9.84 3.64
C ASP A 280 6.97 -8.62 4.33
N ALA A 281 5.71 -8.29 3.99
CA ALA A 281 5.00 -7.19 4.63
C ALA A 281 4.84 -7.45 6.15
N LEU A 282 4.51 -8.69 6.53
CA LEU A 282 4.38 -9.08 7.93
C LEU A 282 5.71 -8.97 8.68
N THR A 283 6.81 -9.44 8.08
CA THR A 283 8.16 -9.29 8.63
C THR A 283 8.54 -7.83 8.81
N ASN A 284 8.24 -6.97 7.84
CA ASN A 284 8.54 -5.53 7.91
C ASN A 284 7.77 -4.85 9.05
N VAL A 285 6.47 -5.16 9.20
CA VAL A 285 5.64 -4.60 10.28
C VAL A 285 6.15 -5.07 11.64
N LEU A 286 6.38 -6.38 11.82
CA LEU A 286 6.89 -6.95 13.07
C LEU A 286 8.28 -6.41 13.42
N SER A 287 9.18 -6.29 12.44
CA SER A 287 10.50 -5.69 12.65
C SER A 287 10.39 -4.23 13.10
N GLY A 288 9.47 -3.45 12.49
CA GLY A 288 9.21 -2.08 12.93
C GLY A 288 8.67 -1.99 14.36
N ILE A 289 7.85 -2.95 14.79
CA ILE A 289 7.38 -3.06 16.17
C ILE A 289 8.56 -3.33 17.11
N HIS A 290 9.43 -4.28 16.78
CA HIS A 290 10.61 -4.61 17.59
C HIS A 290 11.62 -3.46 17.68
N GLU A 291 11.81 -2.69 16.59
CA GLU A 291 12.66 -1.49 16.60
C GLU A 291 12.20 -0.45 17.64
N VAL A 292 10.87 -0.35 17.87
CA VAL A 292 10.30 0.59 18.85
C VAL A 292 10.23 0.00 20.25
N LEU A 293 9.94 -1.30 20.40
CA LEU A 293 9.92 -1.97 21.71
C LEU A 293 11.29 -1.99 22.38
N ASP A 294 12.37 -2.03 21.59
CA ASP A 294 13.75 -2.11 22.07
C ASP A 294 13.95 -3.13 23.21
N GLY A 295 13.32 -4.29 23.06
CA GLY A 295 13.35 -5.36 24.06
C GLY A 295 12.40 -5.20 25.24
N ASN A 296 11.58 -4.17 25.28
CA ASN A 296 10.62 -3.90 26.35
C ASN A 296 9.19 -4.27 25.93
N GLY A 297 8.62 -5.31 26.51
CA GLY A 297 7.28 -5.81 26.20
C GLY A 297 7.29 -6.99 25.20
N ARG A 298 6.12 -7.59 25.02
CA ARG A 298 5.91 -8.77 24.16
C ARG A 298 5.11 -8.37 22.92
N VAL A 299 5.29 -9.15 21.86
CA VAL A 299 4.51 -9.02 20.62
C VAL A 299 3.50 -10.16 20.54
N ILE A 300 2.21 -9.82 20.49
CA ILE A 300 1.10 -10.74 20.27
C ILE A 300 0.56 -10.50 18.87
N THR A 301 0.67 -11.51 17.99
CA THR A 301 0.23 -11.34 16.59
C THR A 301 -1.04 -12.14 16.31
N VAL A 302 -2.05 -11.45 15.78
CA VAL A 302 -3.28 -12.04 15.24
C VAL A 302 -3.21 -11.95 13.71
N VAL A 303 -3.18 -13.10 13.02
CA VAL A 303 -3.05 -13.13 11.57
C VAL A 303 -3.82 -14.28 10.94
N GLY A 304 -4.39 -14.02 9.77
CA GLY A 304 -5.05 -15.02 8.93
C GLY A 304 -4.59 -14.92 7.49
N CYS A 305 -5.05 -15.87 6.67
CA CYS A 305 -4.84 -15.87 5.23
C CYS A 305 -6.16 -15.94 4.47
N GLY A 306 -6.21 -15.28 3.31
CA GLY A 306 -7.39 -15.33 2.43
C GLY A 306 -7.54 -16.66 1.70
N GLY A 307 -8.79 -17.11 1.54
CA GLY A 307 -9.16 -18.22 0.67
C GLY A 307 -9.10 -17.85 -0.80
N ASN A 308 -9.06 -18.86 -1.68
CA ASN A 308 -8.96 -18.71 -3.14
C ASN A 308 -7.79 -17.80 -3.57
N ARG A 309 -6.66 -17.91 -2.87
CA ARG A 309 -5.41 -17.20 -3.09
C ARG A 309 -4.24 -18.20 -3.05
N ASP A 310 -3.01 -17.69 -3.23
CA ASP A 310 -1.79 -18.50 -3.15
C ASP A 310 -1.69 -19.26 -1.81
N LYS A 311 -1.92 -20.58 -1.87
CA LYS A 311 -1.83 -21.48 -0.70
C LYS A 311 -0.39 -21.61 -0.22
N GLY A 312 0.60 -21.51 -1.13
CA GLY A 312 2.01 -21.66 -0.79
C GLY A 312 2.54 -20.60 0.16
N LYS A 313 1.89 -19.43 0.24
CA LYS A 313 2.28 -18.39 1.21
C LYS A 313 1.79 -18.66 2.64
N ARG A 314 0.75 -19.49 2.85
CA ARG A 314 0.11 -19.72 4.14
C ARG A 314 1.10 -20.23 5.21
N PRO A 315 1.85 -21.33 4.98
CA PRO A 315 2.83 -21.82 5.94
C PRO A 315 3.99 -20.83 6.14
N ILE A 316 4.38 -20.08 5.10
CA ILE A 316 5.46 -19.11 5.21
C ILE A 316 5.03 -17.93 6.09
N MET A 317 3.79 -17.43 5.93
CA MET A 317 3.25 -16.36 6.78
C MET A 317 3.20 -16.75 8.25
N ALA A 318 2.71 -17.97 8.57
CA ALA A 318 2.68 -18.46 9.94
C ALA A 318 4.10 -18.56 10.54
N LYS A 319 5.06 -19.09 9.77
CA LYS A 319 6.46 -19.19 10.17
C LYS A 319 7.10 -17.84 10.47
N GLU A 320 6.93 -16.85 9.59
CA GLU A 320 7.49 -15.50 9.81
C GLU A 320 6.79 -14.79 10.98
N ALA A 321 5.47 -14.96 11.14
CA ALA A 321 4.75 -14.49 12.32
C ALA A 321 5.27 -15.09 13.61
N ALA A 322 5.40 -16.42 13.68
CA ALA A 322 5.88 -17.12 14.85
C ALA A 322 7.30 -16.70 15.24
N LYS A 323 8.19 -16.53 14.27
CA LYS A 323 9.58 -16.11 14.50
C LYS A 323 9.71 -14.77 15.22
N LEU A 324 8.79 -13.85 14.94
CA LEU A 324 8.85 -12.46 15.41
C LEU A 324 7.74 -12.12 16.42
N SER A 325 7.06 -13.12 16.99
CA SER A 325 6.02 -12.93 18.00
C SER A 325 6.28 -13.80 19.24
N ASP A 326 5.98 -13.25 20.40
CA ASP A 326 6.00 -13.99 21.65
C ASP A 326 4.76 -14.88 21.79
N GLN A 327 3.64 -14.44 21.24
CA GLN A 327 2.39 -15.19 21.15
C GLN A 327 1.81 -15.02 19.74
N LEU A 328 1.43 -16.13 19.10
CA LEU A 328 0.78 -16.15 17.80
C LEU A 328 -0.67 -16.60 17.92
N ILE A 329 -1.60 -15.93 17.25
CA ILE A 329 -2.99 -16.34 17.11
C ILE A 329 -3.31 -16.43 15.62
N LEU A 330 -3.51 -17.65 15.13
CA LEU A 330 -3.95 -17.91 13.76
C LEU A 330 -5.47 -17.87 13.71
N THR A 331 -6.02 -17.14 12.77
CA THR A 331 -7.46 -16.89 12.67
C THR A 331 -7.95 -16.81 11.22
N SER A 332 -9.26 -16.71 11.02
CA SER A 332 -9.84 -16.46 9.71
C SER A 332 -9.60 -15.02 9.25
N ASP A 333 -9.35 -14.87 7.94
CA ASP A 333 -9.37 -13.59 7.23
C ASP A 333 -10.64 -13.52 6.35
N ASN A 334 -10.53 -13.49 5.03
CA ASN A 334 -11.61 -13.68 4.07
C ASN A 334 -11.55 -15.11 3.52
N PRO A 335 -12.25 -16.09 4.09
CA PRO A 335 -12.16 -17.48 3.64
C PRO A 335 -12.75 -17.70 2.24
N ARG A 336 -13.61 -16.81 1.77
CA ARG A 336 -14.30 -16.89 0.48
C ARG A 336 -15.04 -18.22 0.32
N PHE A 337 -14.60 -19.08 -0.58
CA PHE A 337 -15.22 -20.39 -0.83
C PHE A 337 -14.45 -21.56 -0.19
N GLU A 338 -13.38 -21.29 0.56
CA GLU A 338 -12.65 -22.32 1.33
C GLU A 338 -13.17 -22.38 2.78
N GLU A 339 -13.01 -23.53 3.42
CA GLU A 339 -13.33 -23.67 4.84
C GLU A 339 -12.21 -23.01 5.68
N PRO A 340 -12.56 -22.12 6.64
CA PRO A 340 -11.57 -21.37 7.42
C PRO A 340 -10.58 -22.24 8.15
N ASP A 341 -11.02 -23.36 8.72
CA ASP A 341 -10.17 -24.28 9.49
C ASP A 341 -9.12 -24.97 8.61
N GLU A 342 -9.43 -25.26 7.33
CA GLU A 342 -8.44 -25.81 6.40
C GLU A 342 -7.38 -24.75 6.04
N ILE A 343 -7.74 -23.47 5.96
CA ILE A 343 -6.78 -22.38 5.76
C ILE A 343 -5.84 -22.28 6.95
N ILE A 344 -6.38 -22.32 8.18
CA ILE A 344 -5.58 -22.33 9.42
C ILE A 344 -4.65 -23.54 9.48
N LYS A 345 -5.13 -24.71 9.10
CA LYS A 345 -4.33 -25.94 9.03
C LYS A 345 -3.15 -25.82 8.04
N ASP A 346 -3.37 -25.22 6.87
CA ASP A 346 -2.28 -24.91 5.92
C ASP A 346 -1.24 -23.95 6.54
N MET A 347 -1.67 -22.99 7.36
CA MET A 347 -0.78 -22.09 8.08
C MET A 347 0.02 -22.85 9.15
N VAL A 348 -0.63 -23.69 9.96
CA VAL A 348 -0.01 -24.52 11.00
C VAL A 348 1.07 -25.44 10.43
N ALA A 349 0.93 -25.92 9.21
CA ALA A 349 1.92 -26.75 8.53
C ALA A 349 3.31 -26.06 8.38
N GLY A 350 3.39 -24.75 8.56
CA GLY A 350 4.65 -23.99 8.56
C GLY A 350 5.35 -23.89 9.92
N LEU A 351 4.70 -24.34 11.00
CA LEU A 351 5.17 -24.21 12.38
C LEU A 351 5.88 -25.48 12.86
N ASN A 352 6.91 -25.31 13.65
CA ASN A 352 7.55 -26.40 14.38
C ASN A 352 6.91 -26.59 15.76
N ALA A 353 7.34 -27.60 16.52
CA ALA A 353 6.79 -27.91 17.83
C ALA A 353 6.91 -26.75 18.84
N ALA A 354 8.05 -26.07 18.88
CA ALA A 354 8.27 -24.92 19.76
C ALA A 354 7.39 -23.70 19.38
N ASP A 355 7.17 -23.50 18.08
CA ASP A 355 6.25 -22.45 17.63
C ASP A 355 4.80 -22.77 18.03
N MET A 356 4.41 -24.05 17.99
CA MET A 356 3.06 -24.49 18.39
C MET A 356 2.76 -24.28 19.87
N GLU A 357 3.75 -24.36 20.75
CA GLU A 357 3.57 -24.11 22.20
C GLU A 357 3.08 -22.70 22.51
N ARG A 358 3.38 -21.74 21.63
CA ARG A 358 3.01 -20.33 21.76
C ARG A 358 2.02 -19.88 20.66
N THR A 359 1.35 -20.84 20.02
CA THR A 359 0.37 -20.56 18.97
C THR A 359 -1.03 -21.01 19.39
N LEU A 360 -2.02 -20.14 19.26
CA LEU A 360 -3.42 -20.45 19.38
C LEU A 360 -4.07 -20.45 18.00
N CYS A 361 -5.01 -21.36 17.76
CA CYS A 361 -5.84 -21.39 16.55
C CYS A 361 -7.27 -21.06 16.97
N ILE A 362 -7.76 -19.90 16.55
CA ILE A 362 -9.10 -19.39 16.89
C ILE A 362 -9.75 -18.93 15.60
N THR A 363 -10.66 -19.71 15.05
CA THR A 363 -11.28 -19.46 13.74
C THR A 363 -12.07 -18.16 13.71
N ASP A 364 -12.85 -17.88 14.74
CA ASP A 364 -13.58 -16.62 14.88
C ASP A 364 -12.59 -15.46 15.15
N ARG A 365 -12.52 -14.52 14.19
CA ARG A 365 -11.56 -13.40 14.26
C ARG A 365 -11.87 -12.43 15.40
N ALA A 366 -13.14 -12.19 15.73
CA ALA A 366 -13.49 -11.35 16.87
C ALA A 366 -13.02 -11.96 18.19
N GLN A 367 -13.19 -13.27 18.36
CA GLN A 367 -12.68 -13.99 19.53
C GLN A 367 -11.15 -14.04 19.55
N ALA A 368 -10.49 -14.15 18.40
CA ALA A 368 -9.04 -14.08 18.29
C ALA A 368 -8.49 -12.72 18.76
N ILE A 369 -9.09 -11.61 18.32
CA ILE A 369 -8.74 -10.26 18.74
C ILE A 369 -9.00 -10.08 20.25
N LYS A 370 -10.16 -10.51 20.74
CA LYS A 370 -10.50 -10.45 22.18
C LYS A 370 -9.51 -11.27 23.01
N THR A 371 -9.13 -12.46 22.56
CA THR A 371 -8.12 -13.29 23.25
C THR A 371 -6.77 -12.57 23.31
N ALA A 372 -6.33 -11.95 22.21
CA ALA A 372 -5.09 -11.18 22.19
C ALA A 372 -5.12 -10.03 23.23
N THR A 373 -6.24 -9.31 23.34
CA THR A 373 -6.39 -8.20 24.32
C THR A 373 -6.41 -8.72 25.78
N MET A 374 -6.94 -9.91 26.03
CA MET A 374 -6.91 -10.55 27.35
C MET A 374 -5.52 -11.05 27.76
N LEU A 375 -4.68 -11.43 26.80
CA LEU A 375 -3.31 -11.89 27.04
C LEU A 375 -2.31 -10.75 27.20
N ALA A 376 -2.62 -9.58 26.66
CA ALA A 376 -1.74 -8.42 26.67
C ALA A 376 -1.62 -7.78 28.06
N ARG A 377 -0.42 -7.29 28.36
CA ARG A 377 -0.07 -6.56 29.57
C ARG A 377 0.43 -5.17 29.20
N LYS A 378 0.52 -4.29 30.20
CA LYS A 378 1.13 -2.97 30.01
C LYS A 378 2.50 -3.08 29.36
N GLY A 379 2.72 -2.31 28.30
CA GLY A 379 3.95 -2.31 27.51
C GLY A 379 3.98 -3.32 26.37
N ASP A 380 3.03 -4.27 26.29
CA ASP A 380 2.94 -5.20 25.17
C ASP A 380 2.40 -4.52 23.89
N VAL A 381 2.61 -5.16 22.76
CA VAL A 381 2.04 -4.76 21.47
C VAL A 381 1.22 -5.90 20.88
N ILE A 382 0.00 -5.57 20.46
CA ILE A 382 -0.85 -6.47 19.68
C ILE A 382 -0.79 -6.04 18.21
N LEU A 383 -0.38 -6.93 17.32
CA LEU A 383 -0.51 -6.74 15.87
C LEU A 383 -1.72 -7.52 15.36
N VAL A 384 -2.69 -6.82 14.77
CA VAL A 384 -3.80 -7.43 14.02
C VAL A 384 -3.53 -7.22 12.54
N ALA A 385 -3.09 -8.29 11.85
CA ALA A 385 -2.60 -8.23 10.48
C ALA A 385 -3.56 -8.90 9.48
N GLY A 386 -3.49 -8.44 8.23
CA GLY A 386 -4.17 -9.01 7.06
C GLY A 386 -5.23 -8.10 6.47
N LYS A 387 -6.22 -7.68 7.26
CA LYS A 387 -7.38 -6.90 6.77
C LYS A 387 -7.12 -5.39 6.67
N GLY A 388 -6.34 -4.84 7.61
CA GLY A 388 -6.02 -3.42 7.61
C GLY A 388 -7.26 -2.52 7.55
N HIS A 389 -7.51 -1.90 6.39
CA HIS A 389 -8.64 -0.99 6.15
C HIS A 389 -9.96 -1.69 5.79
N GLU A 390 -9.92 -3.00 5.48
CA GLU A 390 -11.13 -3.74 5.10
C GLU A 390 -12.14 -3.75 6.26
N ASP A 391 -13.38 -3.40 5.96
CA ASP A 391 -14.51 -3.34 6.88
C ASP A 391 -15.49 -4.50 6.69
N TYR A 392 -15.04 -5.58 6.04
CA TYR A 392 -15.85 -6.76 5.78
C TYR A 392 -15.06 -8.05 5.93
N GLN A 393 -15.77 -9.15 6.17
CA GLN A 393 -15.29 -10.52 6.01
C GLN A 393 -16.13 -11.20 4.92
N GLU A 394 -15.45 -11.75 3.89
CA GLU A 394 -16.10 -12.42 2.77
C GLU A 394 -16.17 -13.93 3.03
N VAL A 395 -17.40 -14.45 3.17
CA VAL A 395 -17.70 -15.87 3.39
C VAL A 395 -18.67 -16.34 2.31
N LYS A 396 -18.30 -17.35 1.52
CA LYS A 396 -19.14 -17.94 0.43
C LYS A 396 -19.69 -16.87 -0.53
N GLY A 397 -18.86 -15.86 -0.85
CA GLY A 397 -19.22 -14.77 -1.77
C GLY A 397 -20.09 -13.67 -1.15
N VAL A 398 -20.40 -13.75 0.15
CA VAL A 398 -21.15 -12.70 0.86
C VAL A 398 -20.19 -11.90 1.75
N LYS A 399 -20.22 -10.58 1.63
CA LYS A 399 -19.48 -9.67 2.50
C LYS A 399 -20.31 -9.34 3.74
N HIS A 400 -19.81 -9.73 4.90
CA HIS A 400 -20.36 -9.38 6.21
C HIS A 400 -19.53 -8.27 6.81
N HIS A 401 -20.17 -7.28 7.43
CA HIS A 401 -19.45 -6.19 8.10
C HIS A 401 -18.53 -6.74 9.18
N PHE A 402 -17.25 -6.38 9.14
CA PHE A 402 -16.23 -6.74 10.11
C PHE A 402 -14.99 -5.86 9.97
N ASP A 403 -14.72 -5.04 10.96
CA ASP A 403 -13.58 -4.11 10.99
C ASP A 403 -12.73 -4.35 12.24
N ASP A 404 -11.46 -4.72 12.05
CA ASP A 404 -10.52 -4.96 13.14
C ASP A 404 -10.39 -3.77 14.10
N ARG A 405 -10.49 -2.55 13.56
CA ARG A 405 -10.37 -1.30 14.32
C ARG A 405 -11.60 -1.06 15.21
N GLU A 406 -12.78 -1.38 14.72
CA GLU A 406 -14.03 -1.30 15.49
C GLU A 406 -14.00 -2.32 16.63
N GLN A 407 -13.61 -3.58 16.35
CA GLN A 407 -13.48 -4.62 17.36
C GLN A 407 -12.55 -4.19 18.50
N LEU A 408 -11.37 -3.65 18.21
CA LEU A 408 -10.45 -3.14 19.22
C LEU A 408 -11.02 -1.97 20.00
N LYS A 409 -11.64 -0.99 19.32
CA LYS A 409 -12.24 0.19 19.97
C LYS A 409 -13.40 -0.19 20.89
N GLU A 410 -14.22 -1.17 20.54
CA GLU A 410 -15.30 -1.69 21.39
C GLU A 410 -14.75 -2.35 22.64
N ILE A 411 -13.72 -3.20 22.49
CA ILE A 411 -13.05 -3.86 23.63
C ILE A 411 -12.41 -2.82 24.56
N PHE A 412 -11.80 -1.75 24.01
CA PHE A 412 -11.14 -0.71 24.83
C PHE A 412 -12.12 0.22 25.56
N LYS A 413 -13.40 0.23 25.18
CA LYS A 413 -14.46 0.99 25.87
C LYS A 413 -15.10 0.19 27.01
N SER A 414 -15.00 -1.14 26.98
CA SER A 414 -15.58 -2.07 27.97
C SER A 414 -14.67 -2.25 29.18
#